data_c7f7433e960908e121c3e3385825842b
#
_entry.id   c7f7433e960908e121c3e3385825842b
#
_cell.length_a   1.000
_cell.length_b   1.000
_cell.length_c   1.000
_cell.angle_alpha   90.00
_cell.angle_beta   90.00
_cell.angle_gamma   90.00
#
_symmetry.space_group_name_H-M   'P 1'
#
loop_
_entity.id
_entity.type
_entity.pdbx_description
1 polymer ?
#
loop_
_entity_poly.entity_id
_entity_poly.type
_entity_poly.pdbx_seq_one_letter_code
_entity_poly.pdbx_strand_id
1 'polypeptide(L)'
;MIMTGKKTCLILALALSICLSGCGREETGSDLLTDTKEAVVPVKEAVVPAMEETPEGIALHIYCGDEQAENIVQKTVCVEEVTEQTIMEELSSALNLDPQASLKSISFGIYGGDKVVMLDFNQAFADYLKKLSQQGETIVMGSITNTFLEAYQSELLLVTAEGKVLDTGRNIYEEYLETYPFVESSYQVTDVVLEEEPGLHITYPQIENLANQDIQEKWNAIIRGTEERAVEGWLSVGESQGSSYEVSYTVKTMTPDTLSILMNGQITEEDAAHPYSFKYTYNIDLNTGESIRLKDHVNVEKLAENLFAGTGYYVEESLAPYFQERLVSIYETPDSLARSLEGYDYAEDGSAPYGYSYLADGKVWICMEVPHALGDYIEIELDAQTN
;
A
#
# COMPACT_ATOMS: atom_id res chain seq x y z
N MET A 1 4.82 50.08 -10.05
CA MET A 1 6.11 50.57 -9.44
C MET A 1 6.74 49.39 -8.73
N ILE A 2 7.78 48.90 -9.35
CA ILE A 2 8.48 47.65 -9.11
C ILE A 2 9.33 47.75 -7.86
N MET A 3 9.35 46.73 -6.99
CA MET A 3 10.53 46.47 -6.15
C MET A 3 10.72 44.97 -5.93
N THR A 4 11.70 44.47 -6.62
CA THR A 4 12.33 43.15 -6.49
C THR A 4 13.25 43.13 -5.28
N GLY A 5 13.11 42.17 -4.39
CA GLY A 5 14.06 41.92 -3.27
C GLY A 5 14.70 40.52 -3.41
N LYS A 6 15.91 40.47 -3.96
CA LYS A 6 16.80 39.33 -3.92
C LYS A 6 17.35 39.13 -2.52
N LYS A 7 17.17 37.96 -1.92
CA LYS A 7 17.93 37.53 -0.73
C LYS A 7 19.07 36.60 -1.17
N THR A 8 20.26 37.12 -0.98
CA THR A 8 21.54 36.45 -1.15
C THR A 8 21.81 35.56 0.06
N CYS A 9 21.97 34.26 -0.13
CA CYS A 9 22.39 33.35 0.94
C CYS A 9 23.92 33.25 0.93
N LEU A 10 24.53 33.54 2.09
CA LEU A 10 25.97 33.59 2.31
C LEU A 10 26.46 32.17 2.69
N ILE A 11 27.34 31.62 1.87
CA ILE A 11 28.00 30.33 2.15
C ILE A 11 29.20 30.62 3.05
N LEU A 12 29.19 30.04 4.25
CA LEU A 12 30.32 30.11 5.19
C LEU A 12 31.09 28.78 5.10
N ALA A 13 32.21 28.80 4.41
CA ALA A 13 33.17 27.69 4.39
C ALA A 13 34.01 27.75 5.68
N LEU A 14 34.04 26.70 6.47
CA LEU A 14 34.96 26.51 7.56
C LEU A 14 35.90 25.33 7.26
N ALA A 15 37.11 25.67 6.91
CA ALA A 15 38.22 24.72 6.84
C ALA A 15 38.77 24.48 8.25
N LEU A 16 38.95 23.27 8.67
CA LEU A 16 39.81 22.96 9.83
C LEU A 16 40.73 21.77 9.57
N SER A 17 41.96 22.05 9.91
CA SER A 17 43.19 21.36 9.66
C SER A 17 43.35 19.99 10.31
N ILE A 18 44.15 19.21 9.64
CA ILE A 18 44.82 17.96 9.96
C ILE A 18 45.69 18.08 11.22
N CYS A 19 45.66 17.09 12.09
CA CYS A 19 46.77 16.69 12.94
C CYS A 19 46.98 15.18 12.89
N LEU A 20 48.10 14.83 12.31
CA LEU A 20 48.75 13.51 12.35
C LEU A 20 49.49 13.29 13.66
N SER A 21 49.38 12.12 14.27
CA SER A 21 50.39 11.38 15.08
C SER A 21 49.66 10.23 15.75
N GLY A 22 50.03 8.99 15.76
CA GLY A 22 51.21 8.25 15.40
C GLY A 22 51.11 6.89 16.05
N CYS A 23 51.62 5.86 15.37
CA CYS A 23 52.13 4.57 15.80
C CYS A 23 51.50 3.80 17.00
N GLY A 24 51.11 2.56 16.68
CA GLY A 24 50.98 1.44 17.64
C GLY A 24 50.60 0.17 16.88
N ARG A 25 51.63 -0.64 16.59
CA ARG A 25 51.59 -1.92 15.90
C ARG A 25 51.19 -3.02 16.91
N GLU A 26 50.28 -3.94 16.50
CA GLU A 26 50.52 -5.36 16.67
C GLU A 26 49.50 -6.18 15.84
N GLU A 27 50.08 -7.18 15.23
CA GLU A 27 49.54 -8.17 14.30
C GLU A 27 48.71 -9.24 14.96
N THR A 28 47.72 -9.77 14.28
CA THR A 28 47.58 -11.18 13.84
C THR A 28 46.19 -11.30 13.22
N GLY A 29 46.07 -11.48 11.94
CA GLY A 29 46.16 -12.75 11.21
C GLY A 29 44.75 -13.23 10.84
N SER A 30 44.31 -13.01 9.64
CA SER A 30 44.29 -14.03 8.59
C SER A 30 43.78 -13.41 7.29
N ASP A 31 44.62 -13.53 6.29
CA ASP A 31 44.31 -13.33 4.90
C ASP A 31 43.10 -14.14 4.45
N LEU A 32 42.24 -13.48 3.67
CA LEU A 32 41.73 -14.00 2.38
C LEU A 32 40.72 -13.00 1.84
N LEU A 33 41.20 -12.03 1.09
CA LEU A 33 40.49 -11.35 -0.01
C LEU A 33 41.45 -10.32 -0.64
N THR A 34 42.43 -10.84 -1.38
CA THR A 34 43.19 -10.06 -2.35
C THR A 34 42.71 -10.47 -3.73
N ASP A 35 41.69 -9.80 -4.20
CA ASP A 35 41.57 -9.52 -5.60
C ASP A 35 40.90 -8.13 -5.74
N THR A 36 41.49 -7.30 -6.55
CA THR A 36 41.27 -5.87 -6.75
C THR A 36 39.80 -5.51 -7.01
N LYS A 37 38.98 -5.49 -5.97
CA LYS A 37 37.68 -4.80 -5.98
C LYS A 37 37.88 -3.44 -5.28
N GLU A 38 37.49 -2.35 -5.96
CA GLU A 38 37.44 -1.03 -5.34
C GLU A 38 36.62 -1.13 -4.06
N ALA A 39 37.16 -0.64 -2.95
CA ALA A 39 36.47 -0.74 -1.67
C ALA A 39 35.32 0.28 -1.62
N VAL A 40 34.15 -0.14 -1.11
CA VAL A 40 33.04 0.77 -0.83
C VAL A 40 33.49 1.84 0.16
N VAL A 41 33.27 3.10 -0.16
CA VAL A 41 33.54 4.23 0.73
C VAL A 41 32.26 4.47 1.55
N PRO A 42 32.27 4.28 2.89
CA PRO A 42 31.09 4.50 3.72
C PRO A 42 30.66 5.97 3.70
N VAL A 43 29.36 6.21 3.54
CA VAL A 43 28.74 7.54 3.66
C VAL A 43 27.88 7.56 4.93
N LYS A 44 27.95 8.63 5.69
CA LYS A 44 27.35 8.71 7.04
C LYS A 44 25.86 8.96 7.10
N GLU A 45 25.27 9.42 6.01
CA GLU A 45 23.83 9.75 5.98
C GLU A 45 23.25 9.38 4.61
N ALA A 46 22.14 8.62 4.63
CA ALA A 46 21.27 8.51 3.48
C ALA A 46 20.51 9.83 3.31
N VAL A 47 20.58 10.40 2.12
CA VAL A 47 19.64 11.46 1.75
C VAL A 47 18.38 10.74 1.28
N VAL A 48 17.35 10.69 2.13
CA VAL A 48 16.02 10.29 1.67
C VAL A 48 15.58 11.38 0.68
N PRO A 49 15.22 11.04 -0.55
CA PRO A 49 14.76 12.03 -1.52
C PRO A 49 13.47 12.69 -1.05
N ALA A 50 13.23 13.91 -1.54
CA ALA A 50 11.92 14.52 -1.43
C ALA A 50 10.94 13.67 -2.27
N MET A 51 10.22 12.77 -1.61
CA MET A 51 9.11 12.05 -2.19
C MET A 51 7.90 12.99 -2.32
N GLU A 52 6.97 12.69 -3.21
CA GLU A 52 5.77 13.50 -3.36
C GLU A 52 4.93 13.45 -2.08
N GLU A 53 4.80 14.60 -1.43
CA GLU A 53 3.88 14.76 -0.30
C GLU A 53 2.46 14.86 -0.85
N THR A 54 1.60 13.93 -0.44
CA THR A 54 0.18 13.97 -0.70
C THR A 54 -0.58 14.47 0.53
N PRO A 55 -1.84 14.88 0.43
CA PRO A 55 -2.66 15.24 1.61
C PRO A 55 -2.77 14.11 2.65
N GLU A 56 -2.53 12.88 2.25
CA GLU A 56 -2.65 11.67 3.06
C GLU A 56 -1.31 11.16 3.63
N GLY A 57 -0.18 11.75 3.23
CA GLY A 57 1.17 11.36 3.64
C GLY A 57 2.18 11.39 2.50
N ILE A 58 3.24 10.61 2.65
CA ILE A 58 4.30 10.49 1.65
C ILE A 58 4.02 9.26 0.79
N ALA A 59 3.97 9.42 -0.53
CA ALA A 59 3.82 8.31 -1.46
C ALA A 59 5.12 7.48 -1.51
N LEU A 60 5.05 6.21 -1.13
CA LEU A 60 6.14 5.24 -1.17
C LEU A 60 5.81 4.16 -2.19
N HIS A 61 6.73 3.90 -3.11
CA HIS A 61 6.59 2.79 -4.05
C HIS A 61 7.15 1.50 -3.45
N ILE A 62 6.30 0.50 -3.35
CA ILE A 62 6.63 -0.85 -2.90
C ILE A 62 6.53 -1.80 -4.09
N TYR A 63 7.54 -2.62 -4.28
CA TYR A 63 7.54 -3.65 -5.30
C TYR A 63 7.14 -4.98 -4.68
N CYS A 64 6.29 -5.74 -5.37
CA CYS A 64 5.82 -7.06 -4.90
C CYS A 64 5.52 -7.98 -6.09
N GLY A 65 5.17 -9.23 -5.83
CA GLY A 65 4.67 -10.13 -6.87
C GLY A 65 3.26 -9.75 -7.31
N ASP A 66 2.94 -10.01 -8.59
CA ASP A 66 1.56 -10.04 -9.06
C ASP A 66 0.80 -11.23 -8.42
N GLU A 67 -0.52 -11.32 -8.65
CA GLU A 67 -1.36 -12.39 -8.07
C GLU A 67 -0.90 -13.80 -8.45
N GLN A 68 -0.31 -13.97 -9.63
CA GLN A 68 0.21 -15.23 -10.12
C GLN A 68 1.64 -15.49 -9.65
N ALA A 69 2.29 -14.53 -8.99
CA ALA A 69 3.71 -14.53 -8.62
C ALA A 69 4.64 -14.80 -9.83
N GLU A 70 4.28 -14.27 -10.98
CA GLU A 70 5.05 -14.39 -12.23
C GLU A 70 5.91 -13.16 -12.48
N ASN A 71 5.42 -11.95 -12.12
CA ASN A 71 6.10 -10.69 -12.35
C ASN A 71 6.26 -9.89 -11.06
N ILE A 72 7.25 -8.99 -11.05
CA ILE A 72 7.34 -7.93 -10.06
C ILE A 72 6.50 -6.76 -10.57
N VAL A 73 5.64 -6.23 -9.72
CA VAL A 73 4.79 -5.06 -9.98
C VAL A 73 5.08 -3.97 -8.97
N GLN A 74 4.84 -2.73 -9.33
CA GLN A 74 4.97 -1.58 -8.45
C GLN A 74 3.61 -1.25 -7.84
N LYS A 75 3.57 -1.01 -6.52
CA LYS A 75 2.43 -0.48 -5.78
C LYS A 75 2.80 0.85 -5.13
N THR A 76 1.84 1.77 -5.02
CA THR A 76 2.01 2.98 -4.23
C THR A 76 1.26 2.83 -2.91
N VAL A 77 1.94 3.10 -1.80
CA VAL A 77 1.37 3.16 -0.46
C VAL A 77 1.62 4.54 0.14
N CYS A 78 0.70 5.03 0.97
CA CYS A 78 0.86 6.30 1.67
C CYS A 78 1.37 6.02 3.09
N VAL A 79 2.51 6.64 3.47
CA VAL A 79 3.14 6.47 4.77
C VAL A 79 3.36 7.82 5.44
N GLU A 80 3.38 7.87 6.77
CA GLU A 80 3.66 9.11 7.50
C GLU A 80 5.13 9.55 7.37
N GLU A 81 6.06 8.57 7.34
CA GLU A 81 7.49 8.79 7.23
C GLU A 81 8.15 7.63 6.50
N VAL A 82 9.09 7.91 5.61
CA VAL A 82 9.88 6.89 4.91
C VAL A 82 11.12 6.55 5.74
N THR A 83 11.05 5.43 6.43
CA THR A 83 12.14 4.85 7.23
C THR A 83 12.41 3.41 6.78
N GLU A 84 13.58 2.87 7.15
CA GLU A 84 13.85 1.45 6.92
C GLU A 84 12.81 0.52 7.59
N GLN A 85 12.25 0.95 8.73
CA GLN A 85 11.22 0.20 9.41
C GLN A 85 9.91 0.21 8.61
N THR A 86 9.45 1.38 8.18
CA THR A 86 8.22 1.54 7.38
C THR A 86 8.33 0.76 6.07
N ILE A 87 9.47 0.88 5.37
CA ILE A 87 9.72 0.12 4.13
C ILE A 87 9.63 -1.39 4.38
N MET A 88 10.23 -1.89 5.47
CA MET A 88 10.21 -3.33 5.79
C MET A 88 8.84 -3.82 6.26
N GLU A 89 8.06 -2.99 6.93
CA GLU A 89 6.67 -3.30 7.32
C GLU A 89 5.81 -3.48 6.07
N GLU A 90 5.86 -2.52 5.13
CA GLU A 90 5.13 -2.59 3.86
C GLU A 90 5.58 -3.77 2.99
N LEU A 91 6.89 -3.99 2.84
CA LEU A 91 7.42 -5.14 2.11
C LEU A 91 7.04 -6.46 2.76
N SER A 92 7.05 -6.55 4.09
CA SER A 92 6.69 -7.78 4.82
C SER A 92 5.23 -8.13 4.60
N SER A 93 4.36 -7.13 4.59
CA SER A 93 2.94 -7.28 4.25
C SER A 93 2.77 -7.71 2.79
N ALA A 94 3.33 -6.95 1.85
CA ALA A 94 3.13 -7.17 0.42
C ALA A 94 3.73 -8.51 -0.10
N LEU A 95 4.80 -9.00 0.52
CA LEU A 95 5.49 -10.24 0.15
C LEU A 95 5.14 -11.42 1.04
N ASN A 96 4.34 -11.22 2.06
CA ASN A 96 3.99 -12.24 3.06
C ASN A 96 5.24 -12.91 3.65
N LEU A 97 6.21 -12.09 4.10
CA LEU A 97 7.48 -12.58 4.61
C LEU A 97 7.27 -13.39 5.90
N ASP A 98 8.18 -14.34 6.15
CA ASP A 98 8.20 -15.06 7.43
C ASP A 98 8.30 -14.04 8.59
N PRO A 99 7.38 -14.04 9.57
CA PRO A 99 7.38 -13.08 10.68
C PRO A 99 8.68 -13.05 11.50
N GLN A 100 9.52 -14.07 11.38
CA GLN A 100 10.84 -14.12 12.02
C GLN A 100 11.94 -13.49 11.16
N ALA A 101 11.69 -13.27 9.86
CA ALA A 101 12.62 -12.59 8.97
C ALA A 101 12.66 -11.10 9.32
N SER A 102 13.85 -10.54 9.50
CA SER A 102 14.00 -9.12 9.84
C SER A 102 15.30 -8.52 9.30
N LEU A 103 15.24 -7.25 8.95
CA LEU A 103 16.40 -6.43 8.66
C LEU A 103 17.11 -6.09 9.98
N LYS A 104 18.41 -6.37 10.08
CA LYS A 104 19.24 -6.07 11.25
C LYS A 104 19.88 -4.69 11.18
N SER A 105 20.33 -4.34 9.99
CA SER A 105 20.94 -3.04 9.74
C SER A 105 20.89 -2.63 8.28
N ILE A 106 20.87 -1.32 8.07
CA ILE A 106 21.08 -0.68 6.78
C ILE A 106 22.32 0.21 6.86
N SER A 107 23.09 0.26 5.80
CA SER A 107 24.22 1.19 5.67
C SER A 107 24.39 1.60 4.22
N PHE A 108 25.13 2.69 4.00
CA PHE A 108 25.26 3.35 2.70
C PHE A 108 26.71 3.53 2.33
N GLY A 109 27.00 3.51 1.04
CA GLY A 109 28.34 3.70 0.54
C GLY A 109 28.39 4.14 -0.92
N ILE A 110 29.58 4.25 -1.46
CA ILE A 110 29.86 4.54 -2.88
C ILE A 110 30.84 3.47 -3.40
N TYR A 111 30.51 2.89 -4.54
CA TYR A 111 31.31 1.94 -5.25
C TYR A 111 31.38 2.34 -6.73
N GLY A 112 32.60 2.54 -7.26
CA GLY A 112 32.79 2.94 -8.65
C GLY A 112 32.19 4.31 -9.03
N GLY A 113 31.66 5.07 -8.08
CA GLY A 113 30.94 6.32 -8.30
C GLY A 113 29.43 6.20 -8.04
N ASP A 114 28.89 4.99 -7.98
CA ASP A 114 27.48 4.69 -7.78
C ASP A 114 27.17 4.57 -6.27
N LYS A 115 25.98 5.01 -5.87
CA LYS A 115 25.49 4.87 -4.49
C LYS A 115 25.08 3.43 -4.25
N VAL A 116 25.43 2.93 -3.08
CA VAL A 116 25.14 1.56 -2.65
C VAL A 116 24.33 1.58 -1.37
N VAL A 117 23.20 0.86 -1.37
CA VAL A 117 22.47 0.46 -0.15
C VAL A 117 22.96 -0.91 0.26
N MET A 118 23.31 -1.10 1.52
CA MET A 118 23.74 -2.38 2.07
C MET A 118 22.77 -2.82 3.17
N LEU A 119 22.12 -3.96 2.95
CA LEU A 119 21.15 -4.55 3.86
C LEU A 119 21.74 -5.79 4.52
N ASP A 120 21.69 -5.87 5.85
CA ASP A 120 22.04 -7.09 6.58
C ASP A 120 20.79 -7.66 7.26
N PHE A 121 20.37 -8.82 6.82
CA PHE A 121 19.23 -9.54 7.38
C PHE A 121 19.65 -10.54 8.44
N ASN A 122 18.68 -11.02 9.21
CA ASN A 122 18.89 -12.11 10.14
C ASN A 122 18.91 -13.49 9.43
N GLN A 123 19.32 -14.54 10.17
CA GLN A 123 19.36 -15.90 9.63
C GLN A 123 17.98 -16.42 9.19
N ALA A 124 16.89 -15.98 9.84
CA ALA A 124 15.53 -16.42 9.51
C ALA A 124 15.12 -15.99 8.08
N PHE A 125 15.56 -14.81 7.60
CA PHE A 125 15.36 -14.39 6.23
C PHE A 125 16.06 -15.32 5.22
N ALA A 126 17.32 -15.68 5.47
CA ALA A 126 18.03 -16.62 4.63
C ALA A 126 17.35 -18.00 4.58
N ASP A 127 16.84 -18.45 5.72
CA ASP A 127 16.16 -19.73 5.84
C ASP A 127 14.75 -19.71 5.22
N TYR A 128 14.09 -18.55 5.21
CA TYR A 128 12.84 -18.31 4.48
C TYR A 128 13.07 -18.43 2.98
N LEU A 129 14.06 -17.72 2.41
CA LEU A 129 14.35 -17.77 0.98
C LEU A 129 14.63 -19.19 0.49
N LYS A 130 15.31 -20.03 1.30
CA LYS A 130 15.59 -21.45 0.97
C LYS A 130 14.33 -22.28 0.76
N LYS A 131 13.21 -21.92 1.39
CA LYS A 131 11.93 -22.64 1.29
C LYS A 131 11.14 -22.26 0.04
N LEU A 132 11.42 -21.10 -0.56
CA LEU A 132 10.72 -20.61 -1.75
C LEU A 132 11.07 -21.42 -3.00
N SER A 133 10.24 -21.31 -4.03
CA SER A 133 10.62 -21.71 -5.39
C SER A 133 11.68 -20.75 -5.96
N GLN A 134 12.28 -21.10 -7.08
CA GLN A 134 13.21 -20.20 -7.77
C GLN A 134 12.53 -18.87 -8.14
N GLN A 135 11.31 -18.94 -8.67
CA GLN A 135 10.52 -17.76 -9.03
C GLN A 135 10.18 -16.92 -7.79
N GLY A 136 9.70 -17.56 -6.71
CA GLY A 136 9.39 -16.87 -5.47
C GLY A 136 10.60 -16.17 -4.87
N GLU A 137 11.79 -16.79 -4.89
CA GLU A 137 13.04 -16.14 -4.47
C GLU A 137 13.38 -14.93 -5.34
N THR A 138 13.21 -15.04 -6.67
CA THR A 138 13.43 -13.92 -7.60
C THR A 138 12.47 -12.76 -7.31
N ILE A 139 11.19 -13.05 -7.09
CA ILE A 139 10.19 -12.03 -6.73
C ILE A 139 10.59 -11.33 -5.43
N VAL A 140 10.85 -12.08 -4.36
CA VAL A 140 11.21 -11.49 -3.05
C VAL A 140 12.47 -10.64 -3.14
N MET A 141 13.53 -11.17 -3.74
CA MET A 141 14.80 -10.44 -3.84
C MET A 141 14.69 -9.23 -4.75
N GLY A 142 14.00 -9.35 -5.88
CA GLY A 142 13.79 -8.23 -6.80
C GLY A 142 12.91 -7.14 -6.19
N SER A 143 11.86 -7.52 -5.46
CA SER A 143 10.98 -6.58 -4.77
C SER A 143 11.73 -5.78 -3.71
N ILE A 144 12.49 -6.44 -2.84
CA ILE A 144 13.34 -5.79 -1.84
C ILE A 144 14.35 -4.86 -2.54
N THR A 145 15.03 -5.37 -3.58
CA THR A 145 16.02 -4.59 -4.31
C THR A 145 15.42 -3.32 -4.89
N ASN A 146 14.35 -3.44 -5.68
CA ASN A 146 13.74 -2.29 -6.36
C ASN A 146 13.21 -1.26 -5.35
N THR A 147 12.52 -1.72 -4.29
CA THR A 147 11.99 -0.82 -3.26
C THR A 147 13.10 -0.01 -2.57
N PHE A 148 14.17 -0.66 -2.14
CA PHE A 148 15.26 0.05 -1.46
C PHE A 148 16.09 0.92 -2.40
N LEU A 149 16.32 0.49 -3.65
CA LEU A 149 17.03 1.32 -4.63
C LEU A 149 16.26 2.60 -4.93
N GLU A 150 14.94 2.51 -5.13
CA GLU A 150 14.11 3.68 -5.39
C GLU A 150 13.98 4.57 -4.14
N ALA A 151 13.63 4.01 -3.00
CA ALA A 151 13.44 4.76 -1.75
C ALA A 151 14.69 5.57 -1.33
N TYR A 152 15.88 5.08 -1.62
CA TYR A 152 17.13 5.75 -1.28
C TYR A 152 17.88 6.34 -2.49
N GLN A 153 17.25 6.35 -3.68
CA GLN A 153 17.85 6.85 -4.93
C GLN A 153 19.28 6.33 -5.11
N SER A 154 19.42 5.02 -5.03
CA SER A 154 20.68 4.31 -5.14
C SER A 154 20.68 3.43 -6.39
N GLU A 155 21.83 3.23 -6.97
CA GLU A 155 22.02 2.45 -8.19
C GLU A 155 22.27 0.97 -7.89
N LEU A 156 22.86 0.69 -6.72
CA LEU A 156 23.32 -0.65 -6.34
C LEU A 156 22.82 -1.04 -4.95
N LEU A 157 22.54 -2.32 -4.77
CA LEU A 157 22.18 -2.90 -3.50
C LEU A 157 23.05 -4.12 -3.18
N LEU A 158 23.54 -4.23 -1.94
CA LEU A 158 24.23 -5.41 -1.44
C LEU A 158 23.44 -6.03 -0.29
N VAL A 159 23.20 -7.33 -0.37
CA VAL A 159 22.46 -8.07 0.66
C VAL A 159 23.37 -9.06 1.36
N THR A 160 23.32 -9.06 2.69
CA THR A 160 24.00 -10.04 3.56
C THR A 160 23.01 -10.65 4.55
N ALA A 161 23.39 -11.76 5.16
CA ALA A 161 22.71 -12.35 6.30
C ALA A 161 23.70 -12.63 7.42
N GLU A 162 23.47 -12.08 8.61
CA GLU A 162 24.38 -12.18 9.77
C GLU A 162 25.82 -11.68 9.40
N GLY A 163 25.92 -10.63 8.57
CA GLY A 163 27.18 -10.07 8.10
C GLY A 163 27.96 -10.96 7.13
N LYS A 164 27.32 -11.96 6.54
CA LYS A 164 27.93 -12.89 5.58
C LYS A 164 27.19 -12.84 4.25
N VAL A 165 27.86 -13.25 3.18
CA VAL A 165 27.23 -13.45 1.88
C VAL A 165 25.97 -14.28 2.04
N LEU A 166 24.86 -13.77 1.48
CA LEU A 166 23.59 -14.47 1.49
C LEU A 166 23.66 -15.64 0.50
N ASP A 167 23.57 -16.87 1.02
CA ASP A 167 23.55 -18.11 0.26
C ASP A 167 22.25 -18.86 0.53
N THR A 168 21.43 -19.01 -0.49
CA THR A 168 20.15 -19.74 -0.43
C THR A 168 20.28 -21.19 -0.90
N GLY A 169 21.48 -21.61 -1.31
CA GLY A 169 21.73 -22.91 -1.93
C GLY A 169 21.34 -22.99 -3.40
N ARG A 170 20.51 -22.07 -3.91
CA ARG A 170 20.22 -21.85 -5.33
C ARG A 170 21.03 -20.69 -5.88
N ASN A 171 21.02 -19.58 -5.14
CA ASN A 171 21.71 -18.36 -5.51
C ASN A 171 22.69 -17.95 -4.40
N ILE A 172 23.80 -17.36 -4.80
CA ILE A 172 24.79 -16.75 -3.92
C ILE A 172 24.80 -15.25 -4.27
N TYR A 173 24.40 -14.40 -3.33
CA TYR A 173 24.29 -12.95 -3.51
C TYR A 173 25.59 -12.26 -3.07
N GLU A 174 26.68 -12.51 -3.79
CA GLU A 174 27.99 -11.92 -3.51
C GLU A 174 28.29 -10.66 -4.36
N GLU A 175 27.51 -10.46 -5.42
CA GLU A 175 27.60 -9.30 -6.30
C GLU A 175 26.58 -8.23 -5.89
N TYR A 176 26.80 -6.98 -6.34
CA TYR A 176 25.80 -5.92 -6.22
C TYR A 176 24.59 -6.24 -7.10
N LEU A 177 23.42 -5.96 -6.55
CA LEU A 177 22.15 -6.09 -7.26
C LEU A 177 21.79 -4.75 -7.86
N GLU A 178 21.29 -4.79 -9.08
CA GLU A 178 20.71 -3.68 -9.81
C GLU A 178 19.18 -3.86 -9.85
N THR A 179 18.46 -2.87 -10.37
CA THR A 179 17.00 -2.93 -10.52
C THR A 179 16.59 -4.17 -11.33
N TYR A 180 15.73 -4.98 -10.73
CA TYR A 180 15.12 -6.12 -11.39
C TYR A 180 14.04 -5.66 -12.38
N PRO A 181 13.85 -6.37 -13.50
CA PRO A 181 12.72 -6.10 -14.39
C PRO A 181 11.40 -6.17 -13.62
N PHE A 182 10.52 -5.20 -13.85
CA PHE A 182 9.19 -5.14 -13.27
C PHE A 182 8.20 -4.61 -14.30
N VAL A 183 6.93 -4.84 -14.06
CA VAL A 183 5.84 -4.30 -14.87
C VAL A 183 5.40 -3.00 -14.21
N GLU A 184 5.60 -1.90 -14.91
CA GLU A 184 5.05 -0.61 -14.48
C GLU A 184 3.52 -0.65 -14.64
N SER A 185 2.80 -0.13 -13.65
CA SER A 185 1.39 0.18 -13.86
C SER A 185 1.31 1.24 -14.95
N SER A 186 0.80 0.86 -16.10
CA SER A 186 0.73 1.76 -17.26
C SER A 186 -0.42 2.77 -17.17
N TYR A 187 -1.25 2.69 -16.12
CA TYR A 187 -2.39 3.58 -15.93
C TYR A 187 -2.23 4.40 -14.64
N GLN A 188 -3.01 5.46 -14.53
CA GLN A 188 -3.05 6.36 -13.38
C GLN A 188 -4.48 6.50 -12.89
N VAL A 189 -4.64 6.83 -11.61
CA VAL A 189 -5.91 7.25 -11.03
C VAL A 189 -5.77 8.72 -10.68
N THR A 190 -6.64 9.55 -11.24
CA THR A 190 -6.59 11.00 -11.09
C THR A 190 -7.87 11.52 -10.45
N ASP A 191 -7.78 12.66 -9.77
CA ASP A 191 -8.89 13.29 -9.08
C ASP A 191 -9.80 14.04 -10.06
N VAL A 192 -11.11 13.89 -9.85
CA VAL A 192 -12.10 14.82 -10.36
C VAL A 192 -12.85 15.43 -9.20
N VAL A 193 -12.87 16.75 -9.13
CA VAL A 193 -13.47 17.49 -8.01
C VAL A 193 -14.76 18.16 -8.47
N LEU A 194 -15.84 17.98 -7.70
CA LEU A 194 -17.13 18.66 -7.87
C LEU A 194 -17.40 19.51 -6.63
N GLU A 195 -17.33 20.85 -6.81
CA GLU A 195 -17.52 21.85 -5.76
C GLU A 195 -18.45 22.98 -6.23
N GLU A 196 -19.32 22.70 -7.19
CA GLU A 196 -20.12 23.74 -7.87
C GLU A 196 -21.24 24.31 -6.99
N GLU A 197 -21.64 23.58 -5.93
CA GLU A 197 -22.76 23.95 -5.05
C GLU A 197 -22.33 24.11 -3.60
N PRO A 198 -22.91 25.04 -2.84
CA PRO A 198 -22.60 25.20 -1.42
C PRO A 198 -22.86 23.92 -0.62
N GLY A 199 -21.87 23.51 0.20
CA GLY A 199 -21.94 22.31 1.02
C GLY A 199 -21.74 21.00 0.26
N LEU A 200 -21.36 21.05 -1.02
CA LEU A 200 -21.03 19.88 -1.82
C LEU A 200 -19.53 19.83 -2.08
N HIS A 201 -18.87 18.76 -1.64
CA HIS A 201 -17.45 18.52 -1.84
C HIS A 201 -17.24 17.06 -2.21
N ILE A 202 -17.14 16.77 -3.51
CA ILE A 202 -16.93 15.42 -4.00
C ILE A 202 -15.61 15.35 -4.74
N THR A 203 -14.70 14.50 -4.28
CA THR A 203 -13.51 14.09 -5.01
C THR A 203 -13.64 12.62 -5.35
N TYR A 204 -13.65 12.29 -6.65
CA TYR A 204 -13.81 10.92 -7.12
C TYR A 204 -12.74 10.55 -8.15
N PRO A 205 -12.38 9.25 -8.27
CA PRO A 205 -11.32 8.80 -9.15
C PRO A 205 -11.75 8.73 -10.62
N GLN A 206 -10.79 9.00 -11.51
CA GLN A 206 -10.85 8.65 -12.93
C GLN A 206 -9.59 7.88 -13.31
N ILE A 207 -9.75 6.83 -14.12
CA ILE A 207 -8.66 6.01 -14.63
C ILE A 207 -8.13 6.68 -15.91
N GLU A 208 -6.81 6.86 -15.99
CA GLU A 208 -6.13 7.40 -17.16
C GLU A 208 -5.05 6.45 -17.66
N ASN A 209 -4.81 6.47 -18.96
CA ASN A 209 -3.74 5.72 -19.63
C ASN A 209 -3.83 4.18 -19.47
N LEU A 210 -5.01 3.64 -19.18
CA LEU A 210 -5.19 2.18 -19.18
C LEU A 210 -5.04 1.65 -20.61
N ALA A 211 -4.28 0.57 -20.78
CA ALA A 211 -4.05 -0.02 -22.12
C ALA A 211 -5.34 -0.42 -22.84
N ASN A 212 -6.34 -0.91 -22.10
CA ASN A 212 -7.66 -1.19 -22.62
C ASN A 212 -8.59 0.03 -22.41
N GLN A 213 -8.73 0.84 -23.46
CA GLN A 213 -9.54 2.06 -23.42
C GLN A 213 -11.04 1.78 -23.21
N ASP A 214 -11.57 0.66 -23.67
CA ASP A 214 -12.99 0.30 -23.48
C ASP A 214 -13.28 0.05 -22.00
N ILE A 215 -12.37 -0.60 -21.29
CA ILE A 215 -12.45 -0.83 -19.82
C ILE A 215 -12.34 0.51 -19.08
N GLN A 216 -11.38 1.35 -19.46
CA GLN A 216 -11.23 2.69 -18.88
C GLN A 216 -12.50 3.52 -19.03
N GLU A 217 -13.05 3.63 -20.24
CA GLU A 217 -14.26 4.40 -20.52
C GLU A 217 -15.48 3.85 -19.77
N LYS A 218 -15.63 2.51 -19.73
CA LYS A 218 -16.69 1.83 -18.97
C LYS A 218 -16.68 2.24 -17.50
N TRP A 219 -15.54 2.06 -16.83
CA TRP A 219 -15.46 2.31 -15.40
C TRP A 219 -15.49 3.79 -15.07
N ASN A 220 -14.85 4.63 -15.85
CA ASN A 220 -14.96 6.09 -15.70
C ASN A 220 -16.40 6.58 -15.83
N ALA A 221 -17.19 5.99 -16.73
CA ALA A 221 -18.61 6.31 -16.86
C ALA A 221 -19.43 5.82 -15.65
N ILE A 222 -19.15 4.63 -15.13
CA ILE A 222 -19.82 4.07 -13.94
C ILE A 222 -19.56 4.96 -12.73
N ILE A 223 -18.29 5.26 -12.44
CA ILE A 223 -17.87 6.08 -11.30
C ILE A 223 -18.49 7.46 -11.40
N ARG A 224 -18.28 8.16 -12.49
CA ARG A 224 -18.85 9.50 -12.74
C ARG A 224 -20.38 9.51 -12.61
N GLY A 225 -21.06 8.57 -13.25
CA GLY A 225 -22.52 8.50 -13.20
C GLY A 225 -23.07 8.19 -11.81
N THR A 226 -22.29 7.58 -10.93
CA THR A 226 -22.67 7.40 -9.51
C THR A 226 -22.61 8.73 -8.78
N GLU A 227 -21.54 9.49 -8.94
CA GLU A 227 -21.35 10.78 -8.28
C GLU A 227 -22.33 11.84 -8.81
N GLU A 228 -22.56 11.88 -10.13
CA GLU A 228 -23.57 12.76 -10.72
C GLU A 228 -24.98 12.50 -10.16
N ARG A 229 -25.38 11.24 -10.00
CA ARG A 229 -26.66 10.89 -9.36
C ARG A 229 -26.69 11.29 -7.88
N ALA A 230 -25.58 11.18 -7.15
CA ALA A 230 -25.47 11.62 -5.77
C ALA A 230 -25.67 13.15 -5.67
N VAL A 231 -25.07 13.92 -6.58
CA VAL A 231 -25.27 15.37 -6.69
C VAL A 231 -26.73 15.70 -7.00
N GLU A 232 -27.34 15.05 -7.99
CA GLU A 232 -28.77 15.24 -8.31
C GLU A 232 -29.67 14.91 -7.12
N GLY A 233 -29.36 13.85 -6.40
CA GLY A 233 -30.05 13.46 -5.16
C GLY A 233 -29.95 14.56 -4.10
N TRP A 234 -28.75 15.04 -3.82
CA TRP A 234 -28.49 16.11 -2.87
C TRP A 234 -29.29 17.39 -3.20
N LEU A 235 -29.20 17.84 -4.44
CA LEU A 235 -29.90 19.03 -4.91
C LEU A 235 -31.42 18.89 -4.86
N SER A 236 -31.95 17.68 -5.05
CA SER A 236 -33.40 17.41 -5.04
C SER A 236 -34.04 17.56 -3.65
N VAL A 237 -33.24 17.35 -2.58
CA VAL A 237 -33.72 17.48 -1.18
C VAL A 237 -33.83 18.95 -0.76
N GLY A 238 -33.23 19.86 -1.53
CA GLY A 238 -33.18 21.30 -1.28
C GLY A 238 -32.11 21.68 -0.29
N GLU A 239 -31.51 22.86 -0.49
CA GLU A 239 -30.48 23.40 0.39
C GLU A 239 -31.02 23.52 1.83
N SER A 240 -30.58 22.66 2.73
CA SER A 240 -30.57 23.00 4.14
C SER A 240 -29.32 23.81 4.41
N GLN A 241 -29.50 25.12 4.76
CA GLN A 241 -28.36 25.95 5.15
C GLN A 241 -27.61 25.28 6.30
N GLY A 242 -26.32 25.06 6.13
CA GLY A 242 -25.46 24.44 7.15
C GLY A 242 -25.28 22.92 7.02
N SER A 243 -25.87 22.28 6.00
CA SER A 243 -25.59 20.87 5.69
C SER A 243 -24.47 20.72 4.67
N SER A 244 -23.68 19.63 4.73
CA SER A 244 -22.67 19.27 3.73
C SER A 244 -22.78 17.82 3.31
N TYR A 245 -22.37 17.54 2.07
CA TYR A 245 -22.18 16.24 1.48
C TYR A 245 -20.74 16.16 0.95
N GLU A 246 -19.95 15.30 1.54
CA GLU A 246 -18.53 15.19 1.25
C GLU A 246 -18.21 13.76 0.83
N VAL A 247 -17.44 13.59 -0.25
CA VAL A 247 -16.93 12.29 -0.73
C VAL A 247 -15.45 12.45 -1.05
N SER A 248 -14.68 11.48 -0.61
CA SER A 248 -13.29 11.26 -0.97
C SER A 248 -13.06 9.79 -1.30
N TYR A 249 -11.89 9.45 -1.81
CA TYR A 249 -11.56 8.06 -2.08
C TYR A 249 -10.13 7.71 -1.65
N THR A 250 -9.89 6.42 -1.50
CA THR A 250 -8.57 5.84 -1.28
C THR A 250 -8.36 4.68 -2.25
N VAL A 251 -7.27 4.69 -2.99
CA VAL A 251 -6.86 3.54 -3.81
C VAL A 251 -6.25 2.50 -2.87
N LYS A 252 -6.90 1.35 -2.74
CA LYS A 252 -6.50 0.25 -1.85
C LYS A 252 -5.60 -0.76 -2.55
N THR A 253 -5.83 -1.02 -3.82
CA THR A 253 -4.97 -1.85 -4.67
C THR A 253 -4.89 -1.23 -6.06
N MET A 254 -3.68 -1.13 -6.59
CA MET A 254 -3.40 -0.68 -7.95
C MET A 254 -2.29 -1.54 -8.54
N THR A 255 -2.67 -2.49 -9.39
CA THR A 255 -1.76 -3.40 -10.10
C THR A 255 -2.11 -3.38 -11.60
N PRO A 256 -1.30 -3.97 -12.47
CA PRO A 256 -1.67 -4.09 -13.90
C PRO A 256 -3.01 -4.78 -14.13
N ASP A 257 -3.42 -5.68 -13.23
CA ASP A 257 -4.59 -6.55 -13.40
C ASP A 257 -5.79 -6.12 -12.55
N THR A 258 -5.56 -5.41 -11.44
CA THR A 258 -6.59 -5.14 -10.45
C THR A 258 -6.53 -3.70 -9.95
N LEU A 259 -7.67 -3.06 -9.90
CA LEU A 259 -7.86 -1.77 -9.23
C LEU A 259 -8.95 -1.89 -8.18
N SER A 260 -8.63 -1.60 -6.91
CA SER A 260 -9.59 -1.56 -5.81
C SER A 260 -9.60 -0.18 -5.18
N ILE A 261 -10.76 0.42 -5.10
CA ILE A 261 -10.98 1.79 -4.60
C ILE A 261 -12.04 1.76 -3.52
N LEU A 262 -11.73 2.36 -2.38
CA LEU A 262 -12.68 2.63 -1.30
C LEU A 262 -13.11 4.09 -1.38
N MET A 263 -14.41 4.33 -1.52
CA MET A 263 -15.04 5.63 -1.43
C MET A 263 -15.50 5.89 0.01
N ASN A 264 -15.19 7.06 0.53
CA ASN A 264 -15.58 7.50 1.87
C ASN A 264 -16.46 8.74 1.74
N GLY A 265 -17.66 8.66 2.25
CA GLY A 265 -18.59 9.78 2.22
C GLY A 265 -19.06 10.17 3.61
N GLN A 266 -19.38 11.44 3.75
CA GLN A 266 -20.00 12.01 4.95
C GLN A 266 -21.15 12.96 4.59
N ILE A 267 -22.21 12.89 5.38
CA ILE A 267 -23.32 13.86 5.34
C ILE A 267 -23.35 14.55 6.70
N THR A 268 -23.22 15.87 6.70
CA THR A 268 -23.41 16.70 7.89
C THR A 268 -24.74 17.44 7.76
N GLU A 269 -25.61 17.35 8.74
CA GLU A 269 -26.85 18.13 8.83
C GLU A 269 -26.71 19.22 9.89
N GLU A 270 -27.32 20.39 9.67
CA GLU A 270 -27.17 21.58 10.54
C GLU A 270 -27.43 21.29 12.03
N ASP A 271 -28.39 20.45 12.34
CA ASP A 271 -28.80 20.11 13.71
C ASP A 271 -28.27 18.75 14.21
N ALA A 272 -27.47 18.03 13.38
CA ALA A 272 -26.94 16.72 13.76
C ALA A 272 -25.74 16.85 14.73
N ALA A 273 -25.73 16.00 15.76
CA ALA A 273 -24.62 15.99 16.72
C ALA A 273 -23.30 15.48 16.11
N HIS A 274 -23.37 14.64 15.09
CA HIS A 274 -22.25 14.04 14.38
C HIS A 274 -22.63 13.82 12.92
N PRO A 275 -21.65 13.88 11.97
CA PRO A 275 -21.86 13.50 10.58
C PRO A 275 -22.27 12.03 10.45
N TYR A 276 -23.11 11.73 9.47
CA TYR A 276 -23.36 10.36 9.04
C TYR A 276 -22.33 9.96 8.00
N SER A 277 -21.62 8.85 8.25
CA SER A 277 -20.60 8.32 7.33
C SER A 277 -21.19 7.19 6.48
N PHE A 278 -20.76 7.12 5.21
CA PHE A 278 -21.10 6.01 4.32
C PHE A 278 -19.88 5.60 3.48
N LYS A 279 -19.86 4.33 3.06
CA LYS A 279 -18.77 3.77 2.27
C LYS A 279 -19.34 2.99 1.09
N TYR A 280 -18.58 2.96 -0.01
CA TYR A 280 -18.81 2.09 -1.16
C TYR A 280 -17.49 1.83 -1.88
N THR A 281 -17.44 0.83 -2.75
CA THR A 281 -16.19 0.38 -3.35
C THR A 281 -16.35 0.12 -4.84
N TYR A 282 -15.24 0.24 -5.54
CA TYR A 282 -15.07 -0.23 -6.91
C TYR A 282 -13.88 -1.18 -6.95
N ASN A 283 -14.13 -2.46 -7.20
CA ASN A 283 -13.10 -3.47 -7.40
C ASN A 283 -13.20 -3.95 -8.85
N ILE A 284 -12.12 -3.79 -9.60
CA ILE A 284 -12.11 -3.90 -11.05
C ILE A 284 -11.04 -4.92 -11.48
N ASP A 285 -11.45 -5.93 -12.23
CA ASP A 285 -10.52 -6.74 -13.02
C ASP A 285 -10.19 -5.97 -14.30
N LEU A 286 -8.95 -5.49 -14.42
CA LEU A 286 -8.49 -4.68 -15.54
C LEU A 286 -8.21 -5.49 -16.81
N ASN A 287 -8.20 -6.82 -16.73
CA ASN A 287 -8.07 -7.69 -17.90
C ASN A 287 -9.42 -7.92 -18.58
N THR A 288 -10.47 -8.15 -17.78
CA THR A 288 -11.81 -8.44 -18.28
C THR A 288 -12.73 -7.22 -18.30
N GLY A 289 -12.46 -6.24 -17.44
CA GLY A 289 -13.32 -5.10 -17.19
C GLY A 289 -14.54 -5.44 -16.33
N GLU A 290 -14.59 -6.63 -15.74
CA GLU A 290 -15.68 -7.05 -14.84
C GLU A 290 -15.47 -6.51 -13.43
N SER A 291 -16.54 -6.40 -12.67
CA SER A 291 -16.48 -6.12 -11.23
C SER A 291 -16.02 -7.35 -10.48
N ILE A 292 -15.04 -7.18 -9.60
CA ILE A 292 -14.62 -8.20 -8.63
C ILE A 292 -15.52 -8.07 -7.39
N ARG A 293 -16.18 -9.15 -7.00
CA ARG A 293 -17.12 -9.14 -5.88
C ARG A 293 -16.61 -10.00 -4.73
N LEU A 294 -17.08 -9.75 -3.52
CA LEU A 294 -16.69 -10.53 -2.33
C LEU A 294 -16.79 -12.04 -2.55
N LYS A 295 -17.88 -12.52 -3.16
CA LYS A 295 -18.12 -13.93 -3.45
C LYS A 295 -17.10 -14.56 -4.43
N ASP A 296 -16.37 -13.75 -5.19
CA ASP A 296 -15.35 -14.24 -6.14
C ASP A 296 -14.03 -14.57 -5.41
N HIS A 297 -13.86 -14.06 -4.17
CA HIS A 297 -12.67 -14.26 -3.35
C HIS A 297 -12.89 -15.21 -2.16
N VAL A 298 -14.11 -15.30 -1.65
CA VAL A 298 -14.39 -16.08 -0.43
C VAL A 298 -15.64 -16.95 -0.60
N ASN A 299 -15.65 -18.07 0.11
CA ASN A 299 -16.89 -18.83 0.30
C ASN A 299 -17.77 -18.10 1.33
N VAL A 300 -18.86 -17.46 0.87
CA VAL A 300 -19.68 -16.58 1.70
C VAL A 300 -20.44 -17.32 2.81
N GLU A 301 -20.81 -18.60 2.63
CA GLU A 301 -21.43 -19.41 3.67
C GLU A 301 -20.45 -19.67 4.82
N LYS A 302 -19.22 -20.10 4.48
CA LYS A 302 -18.16 -20.32 5.46
C LYS A 302 -17.75 -19.03 6.15
N LEU A 303 -17.67 -17.91 5.41
CA LEU A 303 -17.40 -16.60 5.97
C LEU A 303 -18.49 -16.23 6.99
N ALA A 304 -19.76 -16.38 6.65
CA ALA A 304 -20.86 -16.08 7.55
C ALA A 304 -20.81 -16.92 8.84
N GLU A 305 -20.51 -18.21 8.74
CA GLU A 305 -20.29 -19.08 9.89
C GLU A 305 -19.14 -18.59 10.77
N ASN A 306 -17.99 -18.25 10.17
CA ASN A 306 -16.82 -17.74 10.87
C ASN A 306 -17.10 -16.42 11.58
N LEU A 307 -17.75 -15.47 10.91
CA LEU A 307 -18.14 -14.18 11.50
C LEU A 307 -19.04 -14.37 12.72
N PHE A 308 -20.03 -15.25 12.64
CA PHE A 308 -20.91 -15.57 13.79
C PHE A 308 -20.16 -16.30 14.90
N ALA A 309 -19.17 -17.12 14.58
CA ALA A 309 -18.32 -17.80 15.56
C ALA A 309 -17.25 -16.89 16.19
N GLY A 310 -17.07 -15.67 15.68
CA GLY A 310 -16.01 -14.74 16.12
C GLY A 310 -14.60 -15.19 15.70
N THR A 311 -14.47 -15.83 14.54
CA THR A 311 -13.20 -16.37 14.03
C THR A 311 -12.99 -16.02 12.56
N GLY A 312 -11.75 -16.14 12.07
CA GLY A 312 -11.42 -15.96 10.65
C GLY A 312 -11.39 -14.52 10.17
N TYR A 313 -11.29 -13.56 11.10
CA TYR A 313 -11.19 -12.15 10.78
C TYR A 313 -10.49 -11.38 11.90
N TYR A 314 -9.99 -10.20 11.56
CA TYR A 314 -9.48 -9.23 12.51
C TYR A 314 -10.39 -7.99 12.54
N VAL A 315 -10.66 -7.52 13.73
CA VAL A 315 -11.35 -6.25 14.02
C VAL A 315 -10.70 -5.63 15.25
N GLU A 316 -10.69 -4.31 15.33
CA GLU A 316 -10.17 -3.61 16.50
C GLU A 316 -10.84 -4.10 17.79
N GLU A 317 -10.03 -4.44 18.82
CA GLU A 317 -10.48 -5.08 20.06
C GLU A 317 -11.58 -4.26 20.77
N SER A 318 -11.51 -2.94 20.69
CA SER A 318 -12.51 -2.03 21.26
C SER A 318 -13.89 -2.15 20.60
N LEU A 319 -13.93 -2.53 19.31
CA LEU A 319 -15.14 -2.63 18.49
C LEU A 319 -15.70 -4.05 18.41
N ALA A 320 -14.90 -5.07 18.72
CA ALA A 320 -15.29 -6.47 18.59
C ALA A 320 -16.60 -6.85 19.31
N PRO A 321 -16.88 -6.43 20.56
CA PRO A 321 -18.14 -6.75 21.22
C PRO A 321 -19.36 -6.13 20.51
N TYR A 322 -19.25 -4.88 20.07
CA TYR A 322 -20.31 -4.18 19.37
C TYR A 322 -20.58 -4.76 17.99
N PHE A 323 -19.53 -5.17 17.30
CA PHE A 323 -19.62 -5.84 16.01
C PHE A 323 -20.42 -7.15 16.13
N GLN A 324 -20.09 -8.01 17.07
CA GLN A 324 -20.78 -9.28 17.30
C GLN A 324 -22.26 -9.07 17.66
N GLU A 325 -22.56 -8.12 18.56
CA GLU A 325 -23.93 -7.77 18.93
C GLU A 325 -24.74 -7.28 17.71
N ARG A 326 -24.13 -6.40 16.89
CA ARG A 326 -24.75 -5.85 15.69
C ARG A 326 -25.04 -6.94 14.66
N LEU A 327 -24.05 -7.82 14.41
CA LEU A 327 -24.16 -8.92 13.47
C LEU A 327 -25.35 -9.83 13.80
N VAL A 328 -25.45 -10.25 15.06
CA VAL A 328 -26.58 -11.08 15.53
C VAL A 328 -27.92 -10.33 15.46
N SER A 329 -27.93 -9.03 15.78
CA SER A 329 -29.16 -8.24 15.79
C SER A 329 -29.73 -8.00 14.39
N ILE A 330 -28.89 -7.90 13.36
CA ILE A 330 -29.34 -7.65 11.97
C ILE A 330 -29.70 -8.95 11.27
N TYR A 331 -28.80 -9.94 11.36
CA TYR A 331 -28.87 -11.10 10.49
C TYR A 331 -29.51 -12.33 11.16
N GLU A 332 -29.58 -12.36 12.50
CA GLU A 332 -30.15 -13.44 13.32
C GLU A 332 -29.48 -14.82 13.12
N THR A 333 -29.08 -15.17 11.90
CA THR A 333 -28.46 -16.46 11.56
C THR A 333 -27.32 -16.32 10.54
N PRO A 334 -26.34 -17.25 10.52
CA PRO A 334 -25.31 -17.30 9.47
C PRO A 334 -25.89 -17.36 8.06
N ASP A 335 -26.95 -18.14 7.82
CA ASP A 335 -27.60 -18.26 6.51
C ASP A 335 -28.19 -16.92 6.02
N SER A 336 -28.68 -16.10 6.92
CA SER A 336 -29.19 -14.76 6.57
C SER A 336 -28.03 -13.81 6.21
N LEU A 337 -26.91 -13.87 6.95
CA LEU A 337 -25.72 -13.12 6.63
C LEU A 337 -25.11 -13.58 5.29
N ALA A 338 -25.00 -14.91 5.04
CA ALA A 338 -24.47 -15.43 3.79
C ALA A 338 -25.22 -14.87 2.57
N ARG A 339 -26.56 -14.85 2.64
CA ARG A 339 -27.37 -14.25 1.56
C ARG A 339 -27.14 -12.76 1.36
N SER A 340 -26.80 -12.03 2.42
CA SER A 340 -26.40 -10.62 2.32
C SER A 340 -25.02 -10.49 1.67
N LEU A 341 -24.05 -11.27 2.13
CA LEU A 341 -22.68 -11.26 1.59
C LEU A 341 -22.61 -11.61 0.11
N GLU A 342 -23.51 -12.49 -0.38
CA GLU A 342 -23.65 -12.76 -1.82
C GLU A 342 -24.01 -11.52 -2.65
N GLY A 343 -24.69 -10.56 -2.06
CA GLY A 343 -25.10 -9.31 -2.68
C GLY A 343 -24.11 -8.17 -2.47
N TYR A 344 -22.91 -8.42 -1.91
CA TYR A 344 -21.89 -7.39 -1.74
C TYR A 344 -21.31 -6.94 -3.08
N ASP A 345 -20.82 -5.70 -3.08
CA ASP A 345 -20.13 -5.00 -4.16
C ASP A 345 -20.99 -4.70 -5.40
N TYR A 346 -20.47 -3.81 -6.22
CA TYR A 346 -21.12 -3.40 -7.45
C TYR A 346 -21.40 -4.59 -8.37
N ALA A 347 -22.63 -4.69 -8.86
CA ALA A 347 -23.05 -5.70 -9.82
C ALA A 347 -23.48 -5.05 -11.13
N GLU A 348 -23.04 -5.60 -12.25
CA GLU A 348 -23.29 -5.04 -13.58
C GLU A 348 -24.78 -5.13 -14.01
N ASP A 349 -25.56 -5.96 -13.34
CA ASP A 349 -27.02 -6.05 -13.56
C ASP A 349 -27.81 -4.87 -12.99
N GLY A 350 -27.11 -3.92 -12.33
CA GLY A 350 -27.69 -2.72 -11.73
C GLY A 350 -28.38 -2.96 -10.40
N SER A 351 -28.26 -4.15 -9.81
CA SER A 351 -28.75 -4.40 -8.44
C SER A 351 -27.97 -3.56 -7.44
N ALA A 352 -28.68 -3.00 -6.44
CA ALA A 352 -28.02 -2.26 -5.36
C ALA A 352 -27.25 -3.23 -4.45
N PRO A 353 -25.98 -2.94 -4.12
CA PRO A 353 -25.20 -3.77 -3.21
C PRO A 353 -25.80 -3.79 -1.80
N TYR A 354 -25.69 -4.93 -1.11
CA TYR A 354 -26.05 -5.05 0.30
C TYR A 354 -24.92 -4.69 1.26
N GLY A 355 -23.72 -4.47 0.74
CA GLY A 355 -22.52 -4.09 1.47
C GLY A 355 -21.34 -4.03 0.52
N TYR A 356 -20.16 -3.80 1.07
CA TYR A 356 -18.98 -3.51 0.28
C TYR A 356 -17.76 -4.24 0.80
N SER A 357 -16.90 -4.66 -0.13
CA SER A 357 -15.59 -5.21 0.14
C SER A 357 -14.53 -4.48 -0.66
N TYR A 358 -13.27 -4.61 -0.26
CA TYR A 358 -12.13 -4.12 -1.04
C TYR A 358 -10.92 -5.04 -0.86
N LEU A 359 -9.98 -4.91 -1.79
CA LEU A 359 -8.73 -5.65 -1.79
C LEU A 359 -7.61 -4.71 -1.34
N ALA A 360 -6.88 -5.09 -0.30
CA ALA A 360 -5.69 -4.37 0.15
C ALA A 360 -4.64 -5.36 0.65
N ASP A 361 -3.39 -5.18 0.24
CA ASP A 361 -2.23 -5.96 0.68
C ASP A 361 -2.38 -7.49 0.51
N GLY A 362 -3.03 -7.89 -0.59
CA GLY A 362 -3.31 -9.30 -0.88
C GLY A 362 -4.37 -9.93 0.03
N LYS A 363 -5.13 -9.11 0.75
CA LYS A 363 -6.21 -9.52 1.66
C LYS A 363 -7.53 -8.95 1.21
N VAL A 364 -8.60 -9.61 1.63
CA VAL A 364 -9.97 -9.13 1.45
C VAL A 364 -10.43 -8.43 2.71
N TRP A 365 -10.98 -7.25 2.54
CA TRP A 365 -11.59 -6.46 3.59
C TRP A 365 -13.07 -6.31 3.32
N ILE A 366 -13.89 -6.28 4.38
CA ILE A 366 -15.33 -6.00 4.28
C ILE A 366 -15.69 -4.77 5.11
N CYS A 367 -16.56 -3.91 4.57
CA CYS A 367 -17.14 -2.77 5.26
C CYS A 367 -18.52 -3.18 5.78
N MET A 368 -18.68 -3.18 7.08
CA MET A 368 -19.98 -3.54 7.71
C MET A 368 -20.54 -2.37 8.52
N GLU A 369 -21.85 -2.16 8.41
CA GLU A 369 -22.53 -1.14 9.20
C GLU A 369 -22.51 -1.45 10.69
N VAL A 370 -22.24 -0.41 11.47
CA VAL A 370 -22.37 -0.40 12.94
C VAL A 370 -23.24 0.78 13.37
N PRO A 371 -23.69 0.83 14.64
CA PRO A 371 -24.44 1.98 15.12
C PRO A 371 -23.69 3.30 14.91
N HIS A 372 -24.42 4.36 14.58
CA HIS A 372 -23.91 5.71 14.36
C HIS A 372 -22.96 6.21 15.46
N ALA A 373 -23.21 5.88 16.71
CA ALA A 373 -22.34 6.19 17.86
C ALA A 373 -20.93 5.54 17.78
N LEU A 374 -20.72 4.59 16.86
CA LEU A 374 -19.47 3.89 16.61
C LEU A 374 -18.85 4.27 15.26
N GLY A 375 -19.41 5.27 14.55
CA GLY A 375 -18.87 5.80 13.29
C GLY A 375 -19.50 5.22 12.03
N ASP A 376 -20.70 4.59 12.12
CA ASP A 376 -21.53 4.04 11.04
C ASP A 376 -20.97 2.78 10.36
N TYR A 377 -19.65 2.67 10.17
CA TYR A 377 -19.00 1.54 9.53
C TYR A 377 -17.77 1.06 10.29
N ILE A 378 -17.49 -0.21 10.14
CA ILE A 378 -16.27 -0.88 10.58
C ILE A 378 -15.65 -1.62 9.40
N GLU A 379 -14.34 -1.55 9.28
CA GLU A 379 -13.58 -2.30 8.30
C GLU A 379 -12.99 -3.54 8.96
N ILE A 380 -13.17 -4.70 8.34
CA ILE A 380 -12.82 -6.01 8.88
C ILE A 380 -11.89 -6.69 7.89
N GLU A 381 -10.70 -7.02 8.34
CA GLU A 381 -9.75 -7.82 7.58
C GLU A 381 -10.11 -9.30 7.68
N LEU A 382 -10.18 -10.00 6.56
CA LEU A 382 -10.44 -11.43 6.52
C LEU A 382 -9.13 -12.22 6.55
N ASP A 383 -9.10 -13.27 7.36
CA ASP A 383 -7.96 -14.21 7.38
C ASP A 383 -7.84 -14.96 6.06
N ALA A 384 -6.60 -15.18 5.59
CA ALA A 384 -6.29 -15.94 4.37
C ALA A 384 -6.83 -17.38 4.34
N GLN A 385 -7.27 -17.92 5.48
CA GLN A 385 -7.86 -19.26 5.58
C GLN A 385 -9.39 -19.29 5.37
N THR A 386 -9.99 -18.13 5.10
CA THR A 386 -11.44 -18.01 4.87
C THR A 386 -11.81 -18.30 3.40
N ASN A 387 -10.81 -18.50 2.56
CA ASN A 387 -10.91 -18.87 1.15
C ASN A 387 -11.26 -20.34 0.93
#